data_e71c49d855b78637b35cf6f445db8c25
#
_entry.id   e71c49d855b78637b35cf6f445db8c25
#
_cell.length_a   1.000
_cell.length_b   1.000
_cell.length_c   1.000
_cell.angle_alpha   90.00
_cell.angle_beta   90.00
_cell.angle_gamma   90.00
#
_symmetry.space_group_name_H-M   'P 1'
#
loop_
_entity.id
_entity.type
_entity.pdbx_description
1 polymer ?
#
loop_
_entity_poly.entity_id
_entity_poly.type
_entity_poly.pdbx_seq_one_letter_code
_entity_poly.pdbx_strand_id
1 'polypeptide(L)'
;MAKRQHHTAKTTERGLGWEWQKFRLRILKRDCYLCQPCKREGRTTAAREVDHVIPRSKGGQMVDSNAEAICTECHEAKTAADEGYAQRVRFDAAGRVVW
;
A
#
# COMPACT_ATOMS: atom_id res chain seq x y z
N MET A 1 12.62 4.27 27.27
CA MET A 1 11.79 5.37 26.95
C MET A 1 12.23 6.08 25.74
N ALA A 2 13.46 6.43 25.66
CA ALA A 2 13.94 7.20 24.54
C ALA A 2 13.68 6.52 23.22
N LYS A 3 13.74 5.23 23.21
CA LYS A 3 13.59 4.51 21.98
C LYS A 3 12.22 4.70 21.37
N ARG A 4 11.21 4.63 22.20
CA ARG A 4 9.87 4.81 21.70
C ARG A 4 9.68 6.21 21.20
N GLN A 5 10.30 7.14 21.88
CA GLN A 5 10.20 8.52 21.47
C GLN A 5 10.82 8.73 20.10
N HIS A 6 11.86 8.00 19.81
CA HIS A 6 12.49 8.13 18.52
C HIS A 6 11.55 7.74 17.40
N HIS A 7 10.86 6.63 17.57
CA HIS A 7 9.93 6.21 16.56
C HIS A 7 8.85 7.25 16.37
N THR A 8 8.33 7.71 17.47
CA THR A 8 7.27 8.69 17.42
C THR A 8 7.75 9.97 16.77
N ALA A 9 8.95 10.36 17.11
CA ALA A 9 9.51 11.58 16.57
C ALA A 9 9.64 11.50 15.06
N LYS A 10 10.13 10.39 14.56
CA LYS A 10 10.30 10.25 13.14
C LYS A 10 8.99 10.37 12.42
N THR A 11 8.00 9.67 12.89
CA THR A 11 6.69 9.70 12.27
C THR A 11 6.14 11.12 12.31
N THR A 12 6.30 11.76 13.43
CA THR A 12 5.80 13.10 13.60
C THR A 12 6.53 14.08 12.71
N GLU A 13 7.82 13.89 12.56
CA GLU A 13 8.61 14.81 11.76
C GLU A 13 8.14 14.85 10.33
N ARG A 14 7.72 13.71 9.80
CA ARG A 14 7.22 13.69 8.45
C ARG A 14 5.80 14.18 8.34
N GLY A 15 5.15 14.37 9.48
CA GLY A 15 3.79 14.86 9.47
C GLY A 15 2.79 13.91 8.90
N LEU A 16 3.12 12.64 8.81
CA LEU A 16 2.25 11.67 8.18
C LEU A 16 1.63 10.67 9.14
N GLY A 17 2.22 10.53 10.34
CA GLY A 17 1.76 9.46 11.23
C GLY A 17 0.31 9.60 11.61
N TRP A 18 -0.04 10.76 12.10
CA TRP A 18 -1.37 11.01 12.60
C TRP A 18 -2.37 11.16 11.47
N GLU A 19 -2.00 11.91 10.44
CA GLU A 19 -2.90 12.10 9.31
C GLU A 19 -3.11 10.80 8.55
N TRP A 20 -2.07 9.99 8.44
CA TRP A 20 -2.19 8.70 7.80
C TRP A 20 -3.14 7.79 8.58
N GLN A 21 -3.05 7.81 9.91
CA GLN A 21 -3.92 6.97 10.71
C GLN A 21 -5.39 7.35 10.51
N LYS A 22 -5.67 8.64 10.50
CA LYS A 22 -7.03 9.09 10.28
C LYS A 22 -7.52 8.71 8.89
N PHE A 23 -6.68 8.91 7.90
CA PHE A 23 -7.01 8.57 6.53
C PHE A 23 -7.28 7.07 6.40
N ARG A 24 -6.39 6.29 6.97
CA ARG A 24 -6.50 4.84 6.91
C ARG A 24 -7.82 4.37 7.51
N LEU A 25 -8.15 4.87 8.67
CA LEU A 25 -9.40 4.47 9.31
C LEU A 25 -10.60 4.88 8.49
N ARG A 26 -10.56 6.06 7.90
CA ARG A 26 -11.67 6.51 7.08
C ARG A 26 -11.89 5.59 5.88
N ILE A 27 -10.80 5.20 5.23
CA ILE A 27 -10.90 4.33 4.07
C ILE A 27 -11.37 2.95 4.48
N LEU A 28 -10.84 2.41 5.58
CA LEU A 28 -11.28 1.10 6.04
C LEU A 28 -12.77 1.10 6.34
N LYS A 29 -13.25 2.15 6.98
CA LYS A 29 -14.67 2.24 7.28
C LYS A 29 -15.51 2.37 6.01
N ARG A 30 -15.04 3.18 5.07
CA ARG A 30 -15.73 3.32 3.80
C ARG A 30 -15.89 1.97 3.10
N ASP A 31 -14.84 1.17 3.14
CA ASP A 31 -14.81 -0.11 2.45
C ASP A 31 -15.29 -1.26 3.33
N CYS A 32 -15.85 -0.94 4.49
CA CYS A 32 -16.42 -1.93 5.41
C CYS A 32 -15.40 -2.96 5.85
N TYR A 33 -14.13 -2.56 5.92
CA TYR A 33 -13.05 -3.46 6.33
C TYR A 33 -12.96 -4.69 5.45
N LEU A 34 -13.30 -4.54 4.19
CA LEU A 34 -13.21 -5.63 3.23
C LEU A 34 -12.18 -5.29 2.17
N CYS A 35 -11.41 -6.30 1.80
CA CYS A 35 -10.41 -6.15 0.77
C CYS A 35 -11.09 -5.87 -0.57
N GLN A 36 -10.77 -4.75 -1.16
CA GLN A 36 -11.43 -4.37 -2.41
C GLN A 36 -10.96 -5.19 -3.60
N PRO A 37 -9.67 -5.49 -3.75
CA PRO A 37 -9.26 -6.41 -4.80
C PRO A 37 -9.95 -7.77 -4.71
N CYS A 38 -10.06 -8.33 -3.50
CA CYS A 38 -10.76 -9.60 -3.35
C CYS A 38 -12.23 -9.46 -3.72
N LYS A 39 -12.83 -8.34 -3.33
CA LYS A 39 -14.24 -8.12 -3.63
C LYS A 39 -14.47 -8.08 -5.12
N ARG A 40 -13.56 -7.46 -5.86
CA ARG A 40 -13.69 -7.40 -7.31
C ARG A 40 -13.61 -8.79 -7.93
N GLU A 41 -12.98 -9.72 -7.24
CA GLU A 41 -12.88 -11.10 -7.72
C GLU A 41 -13.94 -12.01 -7.12
N GLY A 42 -14.89 -11.44 -6.41
CA GLY A 42 -15.97 -12.23 -5.86
C GLY A 42 -15.66 -12.87 -4.51
N ARG A 43 -14.57 -12.49 -3.87
CA ARG A 43 -14.20 -13.04 -2.58
C ARG A 43 -14.45 -12.01 -1.49
N THR A 44 -14.79 -12.49 -0.32
CA THR A 44 -14.97 -11.65 0.85
C THR A 44 -13.81 -11.88 1.80
N THR A 45 -12.94 -10.91 1.92
CA THR A 45 -11.76 -11.03 2.74
C THR A 45 -11.62 -9.78 3.60
N ALA A 46 -11.39 -9.96 4.88
CA ALA A 46 -11.20 -8.83 5.78
C ALA A 46 -9.92 -8.10 5.43
N ALA A 47 -9.95 -6.79 5.57
CA ALA A 47 -8.80 -5.95 5.29
C ALA A 47 -8.47 -5.11 6.51
N ARG A 48 -7.19 -4.98 6.78
CA ARG A 48 -6.69 -4.12 7.86
C ARG A 48 -5.76 -3.05 7.36
N GLU A 49 -5.44 -3.11 6.10
CA GLU A 49 -4.48 -2.18 5.51
C GLU A 49 -5.15 -1.37 4.44
N VAL A 50 -4.54 -0.25 4.14
CA VAL A 50 -5.02 0.61 3.06
C VAL A 50 -3.86 0.83 2.12
N ASP A 51 -4.15 0.74 0.84
CA ASP A 51 -3.14 0.85 -0.18
C ASP A 51 -3.50 1.98 -1.14
N HIS A 52 -2.48 2.57 -1.72
CA HIS A 52 -2.68 3.54 -2.79
C HIS A 52 -2.86 2.78 -4.09
N VAL A 53 -3.93 3.08 -4.80
CA VAL A 53 -4.14 2.44 -6.10
C VAL A 53 -3.00 2.78 -7.01
N ILE A 54 -2.65 4.05 -7.07
CA ILE A 54 -1.45 4.49 -7.77
C ILE A 54 -0.40 4.75 -6.70
N PRO A 55 0.72 4.03 -6.74
CA PRO A 55 1.74 4.19 -5.70
C PRO A 55 2.27 5.60 -5.63
N ARG A 56 2.68 6.00 -4.46
CA ARG A 56 3.22 7.34 -4.28
C ARG A 56 4.45 7.56 -5.15
N SER A 57 5.23 6.51 -5.35
CA SER A 57 6.41 6.62 -6.19
C SER A 57 6.06 6.91 -7.64
N LYS A 58 4.81 6.70 -8.02
CA LYS A 58 4.34 6.97 -9.37
C LYS A 58 3.37 8.14 -9.40
N GLY A 59 3.45 8.99 -8.40
CA GLY A 59 2.62 10.19 -8.38
C GLY A 59 1.28 10.02 -7.70
N GLY A 60 1.04 8.89 -7.06
CA GLY A 60 -0.22 8.70 -6.37
C GLY A 60 -0.31 9.59 -5.15
N GLN A 61 -1.49 10.09 -4.88
CA GLN A 61 -1.72 10.99 -3.78
C GLN A 61 -2.58 10.34 -2.72
N MET A 62 -2.48 10.87 -1.51
CA MET A 62 -3.24 10.37 -0.39
C MET A 62 -4.62 11.01 -0.40
N VAL A 63 -5.45 10.56 -1.33
CA VAL A 63 -6.81 11.03 -1.45
C VAL A 63 -7.73 9.83 -1.52
N ASP A 64 -8.98 10.04 -1.13
CA ASP A 64 -9.92 8.94 -0.99
C ASP A 64 -10.07 8.14 -2.29
N SER A 65 -10.05 8.81 -3.41
CA SER A 65 -10.25 8.13 -4.69
C SER A 65 -9.05 7.28 -5.09
N ASN A 66 -7.93 7.48 -4.45
CA ASN A 66 -6.71 6.74 -4.76
C ASN A 66 -6.34 5.77 -3.66
N ALA A 67 -7.32 5.34 -2.88
CA ALA A 67 -7.04 4.45 -1.77
C ALA A 67 -8.11 3.40 -1.66
N GLU A 68 -7.72 2.23 -1.20
CA GLU A 68 -8.68 1.16 -1.00
C GLU A 68 -8.17 0.26 0.11
N ALA A 69 -9.13 -0.36 0.81
CA ALA A 69 -8.79 -1.35 1.82
C ALA A 69 -8.28 -2.59 1.12
N ILE A 70 -7.27 -3.22 1.67
CA ILE A 70 -6.62 -4.33 1.02
C ILE A 70 -6.16 -5.32 2.09
N CYS A 71 -6.28 -6.60 1.80
CA CYS A 71 -5.81 -7.61 2.73
C CYS A 71 -4.31 -7.79 2.57
N THR A 72 -3.71 -8.42 3.57
CA THR A 72 -2.26 -8.57 3.58
C THR A 72 -1.77 -9.32 2.35
N GLU A 73 -2.47 -10.37 1.98
CA GLU A 73 -2.05 -11.18 0.83
C GLU A 73 -2.09 -10.37 -0.46
N CYS A 74 -3.17 -9.63 -0.67
CA CYS A 74 -3.27 -8.82 -1.87
C CYS A 74 -2.24 -7.71 -1.87
N HIS A 75 -1.98 -7.15 -0.68
CA HIS A 75 -0.99 -6.09 -0.56
C HIS A 75 0.40 -6.61 -0.90
N GLU A 76 0.72 -7.78 -0.38
CA GLU A 76 2.01 -8.38 -0.67
C GLU A 76 2.14 -8.73 -2.14
N ALA A 77 1.08 -9.26 -2.72
CA ALA A 77 1.10 -9.59 -4.13
C ALA A 77 1.28 -8.34 -4.99
N LYS A 78 0.61 -7.26 -4.62
CA LYS A 78 0.74 -6.02 -5.36
C LYS A 78 2.14 -5.45 -5.25
N THR A 79 2.68 -5.44 -4.03
CA THR A 79 4.03 -4.95 -3.82
C THR A 79 5.04 -5.78 -4.59
N ALA A 80 4.89 -7.10 -4.55
CA ALA A 80 5.79 -7.98 -5.27
C ALA A 80 5.70 -7.75 -6.76
N ALA A 81 4.48 -7.53 -7.25
CA ALA A 81 4.30 -7.28 -8.67
C ALA A 81 4.95 -5.97 -9.09
N ASP A 82 4.78 -4.94 -8.27
CA ASP A 82 5.38 -3.65 -8.58
C ASP A 82 6.89 -3.74 -8.56
N GLU A 83 7.43 -4.37 -7.54
CA GLU A 83 8.86 -4.52 -7.42
C GLU A 83 9.40 -5.48 -8.45
N GLY A 84 8.66 -6.56 -8.68
CA GLY A 84 9.06 -7.54 -9.67
C GLY A 84 9.08 -6.95 -11.06
N TYR A 85 8.13 -6.08 -11.35
CA TYR A 85 8.12 -5.44 -12.65
C TYR A 85 9.36 -4.56 -12.80
N ALA A 86 9.67 -3.80 -11.79
CA ALA A 86 10.85 -2.95 -11.83
C ALA A 86 12.11 -3.76 -12.02
N GLN A 87 12.15 -4.95 -11.42
CA GLN A 87 13.31 -5.81 -11.57
C GLN A 87 13.31 -6.49 -12.92
N ARG A 88 12.15 -6.84 -13.40
CA ARG A 88 12.07 -7.57 -14.67
C ARG A 88 12.40 -6.73 -15.85
N VAL A 89 12.23 -5.43 -15.74
CA VAL A 89 12.65 -4.59 -16.87
C VAL A 89 14.14 -4.59 -16.98
N ARG A 90 14.84 -5.16 -16.00
CA ARG A 90 16.24 -5.39 -16.19
C ARG A 90 16.40 -6.56 -17.12
N PHE A 91 17.59 -6.78 -17.56
CA PHE A 91 17.82 -7.72 -18.61
C PHE A 91 18.68 -8.86 -18.14
N ASP A 92 18.47 -10.02 -18.75
CA ASP A 92 19.32 -11.15 -18.46
C ASP A 92 20.65 -10.92 -19.14
N ALA A 93 21.49 -11.92 -19.05
CA ALA A 93 22.83 -11.81 -19.60
C ALA A 93 22.82 -11.61 -21.10
N ALA A 94 21.76 -12.04 -21.73
CA ALA A 94 21.64 -11.90 -23.19
C ALA A 94 21.07 -10.55 -23.59
N GLY A 95 20.73 -9.70 -22.62
CA GLY A 95 20.20 -8.40 -22.94
C GLY A 95 18.73 -8.39 -23.22
N ARG A 96 18.04 -9.46 -22.90
CA ARG A 96 16.59 -9.50 -23.09
C ARG A 96 15.89 -9.15 -21.81
N VAL A 97 14.69 -8.58 -21.96
CA VAL A 97 13.89 -8.27 -20.80
C VAL A 97 13.57 -9.55 -20.05
N VAL A 98 13.81 -9.52 -18.77
CA VAL A 98 13.56 -10.67 -17.93
C VAL A 98 12.25 -10.46 -17.18
N TRP A 99 11.29 -11.32 -17.43
CA TRP A 99 9.97 -11.22 -16.79
C TRP A 99 9.78 -12.26 -15.69
#